data_1904d01da1a5cdcbb36006e8b47ba61e
#
_entry.id   1904d01da1a5cdcbb36006e8b47ba61e
#
_cell.length_a   1.000
_cell.length_b   1.000
_cell.length_c   1.000
_cell.angle_alpha   90.00
_cell.angle_beta   90.00
_cell.angle_gamma   90.00
#
_symmetry.space_group_name_H-M   'P 1'
#
loop_
_entity.id
_entity.type
_entity.pdbx_description
1 polymer ?
#
loop_
_entity_poly.entity_id
_entity_poly.type
_entity_poly.pdbx_seq_one_letter_code
_entity_poly.pdbx_strand_id
1 'polypeptide(L)'
;MNKRNYQKELEKLIDQAQKDNKIPSLFLHSCCAPCSSYVLEYLSKYFNITVFYYNPNIYPEEEYRKRVHEITRLVNSMEFEHPVKLIEGHYDPQEFFQMAKGLEDVPEGGERCFKCYRLRMEEAAKLAEEGGYDYFTTTLSISPLKNAAKINEIGQELAEIYHVQHLPSDFKKENGYKRSIELSHEYDLYRQNYCGCVYSRREAENRK
;
A
#
# COMPACT_ATOMS: atom_id res chain seq x y z
N MET A 1 27.50 1.23 7.40
CA MET A 1 26.45 0.20 7.37
C MET A 1 25.82 0.19 5.98
N ASN A 2 25.85 -0.95 5.28
CA ASN A 2 25.18 -1.06 3.97
C ASN A 2 23.66 -0.89 4.16
N LYS A 3 23.07 0.09 3.48
CA LYS A 3 21.64 0.33 3.54
C LYS A 3 20.90 -0.88 2.95
N ARG A 4 20.00 -1.47 3.72
CA ARG A 4 19.19 -2.64 3.33
C ARG A 4 18.43 -2.35 2.01
N ASN A 5 18.45 -3.27 1.06
CA ASN A 5 17.80 -3.12 -0.23
C ASN A 5 16.57 -4.05 -0.32
N TYR A 6 15.43 -3.51 0.09
CA TYR A 6 14.16 -4.24 0.14
C TYR A 6 13.67 -4.71 -1.24
N GLN A 7 14.02 -3.99 -2.31
CA GLN A 7 13.68 -4.42 -3.67
C GLN A 7 14.42 -5.72 -4.04
N LYS A 8 15.73 -5.80 -3.74
CA LYS A 8 16.49 -7.03 -3.97
C LYS A 8 16.03 -8.20 -3.09
N GLU A 9 15.51 -7.91 -1.90
CA GLU A 9 14.93 -8.95 -1.04
C GLU A 9 13.63 -9.48 -1.62
N LEU A 10 12.77 -8.62 -2.13
CA LEU A 10 11.56 -8.99 -2.86
C LEU A 10 11.89 -9.88 -4.07
N GLU A 11 12.85 -9.46 -4.91
CA GLU A 11 13.27 -10.21 -6.10
C GLU A 11 13.74 -11.62 -5.74
N LYS A 12 14.50 -11.78 -4.67
CA LYS A 12 14.94 -13.11 -4.20
C LYS A 12 13.78 -14.01 -3.78
N LEU A 13 12.74 -13.45 -3.13
CA LEU A 13 11.55 -14.22 -2.75
C LEU A 13 10.75 -14.64 -4.00
N ILE A 14 10.63 -13.75 -4.97
CA ILE A 14 10.01 -14.06 -6.28
C ILE A 14 10.79 -15.17 -6.98
N ASP A 15 12.11 -15.04 -7.10
CA ASP A 15 12.98 -16.04 -7.73
C ASP A 15 12.84 -17.42 -7.05
N GLN A 16 12.73 -17.44 -5.72
CA GLN A 16 12.56 -18.68 -4.98
C GLN A 16 11.19 -19.31 -5.26
N ALA A 17 10.11 -18.51 -5.25
CA ALA A 17 8.78 -19.01 -5.55
C ALA A 17 8.70 -19.59 -6.98
N GLN A 18 9.34 -18.93 -7.95
CA GLN A 18 9.41 -19.42 -9.33
C GLN A 18 10.19 -20.74 -9.45
N LYS A 19 11.34 -20.88 -8.75
CA LYS A 19 12.10 -22.14 -8.71
C LYS A 19 11.30 -23.30 -8.12
N ASP A 20 10.46 -22.98 -7.13
CA ASP A 20 9.59 -23.95 -6.46
C ASP A 20 8.29 -24.23 -7.25
N ASN A 21 8.09 -23.58 -8.41
CA ASN A 21 6.85 -23.61 -9.21
C ASN A 21 5.61 -23.26 -8.38
N LYS A 22 5.73 -22.29 -7.47
CA LYS A 22 4.64 -21.82 -6.62
C LYS A 22 4.15 -20.44 -7.05
N ILE A 23 2.85 -20.22 -6.94
CA ILE A 23 2.19 -18.93 -7.09
C ILE A 23 1.55 -18.59 -5.73
N PRO A 24 2.31 -17.93 -4.83
CA PRO A 24 1.83 -17.66 -3.49
C PRO A 24 0.65 -16.71 -3.49
N SER A 25 -0.16 -16.78 -2.44
CA SER A 25 -1.23 -15.84 -2.15
C SER A 25 -0.70 -14.59 -1.47
N LEU A 26 -1.14 -13.41 -1.93
CA LEU A 26 -0.72 -12.11 -1.41
C LEU A 26 -1.90 -11.26 -0.99
N PHE A 27 -1.91 -10.80 0.26
CA PHE A 27 -2.84 -9.80 0.74
C PHE A 27 -2.21 -8.42 0.66
N LEU A 28 -2.67 -7.59 -0.29
CA LEU A 28 -2.05 -6.32 -0.65
C LEU A 28 -2.88 -5.14 -0.15
N HIS A 29 -2.44 -4.49 0.93
CA HIS A 29 -3.02 -3.20 1.32
C HIS A 29 -2.80 -2.15 0.22
N SER A 30 -3.89 -1.56 -0.27
CA SER A 30 -3.89 -0.51 -1.30
C SER A 30 -4.21 0.86 -0.70
N CYS A 31 -3.35 1.84 -0.96
CA CYS A 31 -3.60 3.22 -0.50
C CYS A 31 -4.35 4.09 -1.52
N CYS A 32 -4.24 3.82 -2.81
CA CYS A 32 -4.95 4.51 -3.90
C CYS A 32 -4.67 3.83 -5.25
N ALA A 33 -5.47 4.11 -6.27
CA ALA A 33 -5.31 3.54 -7.60
C ALA A 33 -3.95 3.87 -8.26
N PRO A 34 -3.47 5.13 -8.30
CA PRO A 34 -2.16 5.44 -8.86
C PRO A 34 -1.00 4.68 -8.21
N CYS A 35 -1.05 4.49 -6.89
CA CYS A 35 -0.01 3.72 -6.18
C CYS A 35 -0.10 2.22 -6.47
N SER A 36 -1.30 1.72 -6.73
CA SER A 36 -1.54 0.30 -6.97
C SER A 36 -1.25 -0.13 -8.41
N SER A 37 -1.33 0.78 -9.39
CA SER A 37 -1.22 0.46 -10.81
C SER A 37 0.06 -0.32 -11.14
N TYR A 38 1.23 0.23 -10.83
CA TYR A 38 2.50 -0.46 -11.05
C TYR A 38 2.68 -1.69 -10.15
N VAL A 39 2.26 -1.60 -8.90
CA VAL A 39 2.42 -2.72 -7.96
C VAL A 39 1.63 -3.94 -8.44
N LEU A 40 0.43 -3.72 -8.96
CA LEU A 40 -0.40 -4.77 -9.55
C LEU A 40 0.17 -5.29 -10.87
N GLU A 41 0.60 -4.40 -11.78
CA GLU A 41 1.29 -4.78 -13.04
C GLU A 41 2.52 -5.66 -12.77
N TYR A 42 3.26 -5.37 -11.70
CA TYR A 42 4.47 -6.10 -11.34
C TYR A 42 4.18 -7.41 -10.62
N LEU A 43 3.39 -7.36 -9.53
CA LEU A 43 3.22 -8.51 -8.64
C LEU A 43 2.22 -9.55 -9.17
N SER A 44 1.25 -9.17 -10.01
CA SER A 44 0.30 -10.13 -10.57
C SER A 44 0.94 -11.18 -11.48
N LYS A 45 2.19 -10.98 -11.88
CA LYS A 45 3.00 -11.97 -12.61
C LYS A 45 3.47 -13.13 -11.74
N TYR A 46 3.42 -12.98 -10.42
CA TYR A 46 4.05 -13.90 -9.48
C TYR A 46 3.15 -14.35 -8.35
N PHE A 47 2.03 -13.65 -8.11
CA PHE A 47 1.17 -13.87 -6.95
C PHE A 47 -0.31 -13.89 -7.34
N ASN A 48 -1.10 -14.70 -6.62
CA ASN A 48 -2.54 -14.55 -6.54
C ASN A 48 -2.87 -13.43 -5.55
N ILE A 49 -3.40 -12.29 -6.02
CA ILE A 49 -3.51 -11.08 -5.21
C ILE A 49 -4.94 -10.84 -4.74
N THR A 50 -5.09 -10.56 -3.45
CA THR A 50 -6.27 -9.90 -2.92
C THR A 50 -5.89 -8.48 -2.51
N VAL A 51 -6.39 -7.50 -3.24
CA VAL A 51 -6.25 -6.07 -2.93
C VAL A 51 -7.20 -5.73 -1.80
N PHE A 52 -6.65 -5.21 -0.71
CA PHE A 52 -7.40 -4.74 0.44
C PHE A 52 -7.39 -3.22 0.51
N TYR A 53 -8.55 -2.61 0.32
CA TYR A 53 -8.67 -1.16 0.39
C TYR A 53 -9.20 -0.72 1.76
N TYR A 54 -8.29 -0.36 2.66
CA TYR A 54 -8.57 0.11 4.01
C TYR A 54 -7.79 1.38 4.32
N ASN A 55 -8.47 2.52 4.35
CA ASN A 55 -7.84 3.83 4.46
C ASN A 55 -8.67 4.79 5.33
N PRO A 56 -8.76 4.57 6.66
CA PRO A 56 -9.53 5.42 7.56
C PRO A 56 -8.98 6.85 7.65
N ASN A 57 -7.75 7.07 7.16
CA ASN A 57 -7.13 8.39 7.09
C ASN A 57 -7.70 9.31 6.01
N ILE A 58 -8.40 8.76 5.01
CA ILE A 58 -8.94 9.58 3.92
C ILE A 58 -10.21 10.30 4.39
N TYR A 59 -10.22 11.63 4.25
CA TYR A 59 -11.31 12.49 4.67
C TYR A 59 -11.43 13.71 3.73
N PRO A 60 -12.64 14.18 3.41
CA PRO A 60 -13.95 13.69 3.82
C PRO A 60 -14.36 12.37 3.14
N GLU A 61 -15.53 11.82 3.51
CA GLU A 61 -16.03 10.54 2.99
C GLU A 61 -16.19 10.56 1.46
N GLU A 62 -16.57 11.67 0.86
CA GLU A 62 -16.69 11.81 -0.59
C GLU A 62 -15.36 11.53 -1.30
N GLU A 63 -14.25 11.99 -0.72
CA GLU A 63 -12.90 11.70 -1.24
C GLU A 63 -12.56 10.23 -1.07
N TYR A 64 -12.95 9.60 0.04
CA TYR A 64 -12.78 8.16 0.24
C TYR A 64 -13.56 7.37 -0.83
N ARG A 65 -14.86 7.65 -1.01
CA ARG A 65 -15.72 6.99 -2.00
C ARG A 65 -15.20 7.16 -3.43
N LYS A 66 -14.74 8.36 -3.77
CA LYS A 66 -14.10 8.62 -5.06
C LYS A 66 -12.89 7.71 -5.29
N ARG A 67 -12.04 7.52 -4.28
CA ARG A 67 -10.86 6.67 -4.42
C ARG A 67 -11.20 5.18 -4.41
N VAL A 68 -12.24 4.74 -3.70
CA VAL A 68 -12.79 3.38 -3.81
C VAL A 68 -13.24 3.10 -5.23
N HIS A 69 -14.01 4.01 -5.83
CA HIS A 69 -14.44 3.90 -7.22
C HIS A 69 -13.23 3.78 -8.17
N GLU A 70 -12.20 4.60 -7.98
CA GLU A 70 -11.00 4.59 -8.82
C GLU A 70 -10.21 3.28 -8.72
N ILE A 71 -10.00 2.74 -7.52
CA ILE A 71 -9.30 1.45 -7.39
C ILE A 71 -10.12 0.31 -7.96
N THR A 72 -11.45 0.33 -7.82
CA THR A 72 -12.36 -0.65 -8.42
C THR A 72 -12.27 -0.59 -9.94
N ARG A 73 -12.32 0.62 -10.52
CA ARG A 73 -12.18 0.84 -11.95
C ARG A 73 -10.84 0.33 -12.47
N LEU A 74 -9.73 0.64 -11.78
CA LEU A 74 -8.41 0.19 -12.16
C LEU A 74 -8.33 -1.35 -12.19
N VAL A 75 -8.72 -2.02 -11.10
CA VAL A 75 -8.66 -3.48 -11.01
C VAL A 75 -9.48 -4.16 -12.10
N ASN A 76 -10.65 -3.58 -12.46
CA ASN A 76 -11.50 -4.12 -13.52
C ASN A 76 -10.99 -3.81 -14.95
N SER A 77 -10.08 -2.84 -15.11
CA SER A 77 -9.58 -2.41 -16.41
C SER A 77 -8.22 -3.01 -16.76
N MET A 78 -7.45 -3.47 -15.78
CA MET A 78 -6.14 -4.07 -16.00
C MET A 78 -6.27 -5.56 -16.36
N GLU A 79 -5.37 -6.02 -17.23
CA GLU A 79 -5.17 -7.45 -17.48
C GLU A 79 -4.08 -7.98 -16.53
N PHE A 80 -4.31 -9.15 -15.95
CA PHE A 80 -3.42 -9.77 -14.98
C PHE A 80 -3.05 -11.20 -15.40
N GLU A 81 -1.80 -11.61 -15.18
CA GLU A 81 -1.37 -12.98 -15.42
C GLU A 81 -1.99 -13.96 -14.42
N HIS A 82 -2.10 -13.56 -13.15
CA HIS A 82 -2.74 -14.33 -12.09
C HIS A 82 -3.93 -13.57 -11.50
N PRO A 83 -4.88 -14.26 -10.87
CA PRO A 83 -6.10 -13.66 -10.34
C PRO A 83 -5.85 -12.49 -9.39
N VAL A 84 -6.54 -11.39 -9.61
CA VAL A 84 -6.58 -10.22 -8.72
C VAL A 84 -8.01 -9.99 -8.27
N LYS A 85 -8.23 -9.95 -6.95
CA LYS A 85 -9.52 -9.64 -6.32
C LYS A 85 -9.40 -8.34 -5.55
N LEU A 86 -10.51 -7.63 -5.39
CA LEU A 86 -10.58 -6.42 -4.58
C LEU A 86 -11.60 -6.62 -3.46
N ILE A 87 -11.21 -6.28 -2.24
CA ILE A 87 -12.11 -6.16 -1.10
C ILE A 87 -11.97 -4.79 -0.48
N GLU A 88 -13.09 -4.17 -0.14
CA GLU A 88 -13.13 -2.92 0.60
C GLU A 88 -13.21 -3.26 2.10
N GLY A 89 -12.32 -2.67 2.90
CA GLY A 89 -12.40 -2.70 4.36
C GLY A 89 -13.47 -1.75 4.87
N HIS A 90 -13.80 -1.87 6.16
CA HIS A 90 -14.69 -0.91 6.80
C HIS A 90 -14.09 0.51 6.75
N TYR A 91 -14.95 1.51 6.71
CA TYR A 91 -14.51 2.91 6.70
C TYR A 91 -15.03 3.60 7.98
N ASP A 92 -14.12 3.84 8.90
CA ASP A 92 -14.33 4.67 10.07
C ASP A 92 -13.17 5.67 10.24
N PRO A 93 -13.34 6.94 9.86
CA PRO A 93 -12.29 7.95 10.00
C PRO A 93 -11.96 8.27 11.46
N GLN A 94 -12.80 7.88 12.44
CA GLN A 94 -12.53 8.11 13.87
C GLN A 94 -11.31 7.32 14.35
N GLU A 95 -11.06 6.12 13.78
CA GLU A 95 -9.87 5.34 14.08
C GLU A 95 -8.58 6.12 13.78
N PHE A 96 -8.55 6.80 12.62
CA PHE A 96 -7.43 7.65 12.26
C PHE A 96 -7.33 8.88 13.17
N PHE A 97 -8.44 9.55 13.48
CA PHE A 97 -8.42 10.73 14.34
C PHE A 97 -7.99 10.40 15.77
N GLN A 98 -8.43 9.27 16.31
CA GLN A 98 -7.99 8.79 17.63
C GLN A 98 -6.49 8.48 17.65
N MET A 99 -5.99 7.79 16.62
CA MET A 99 -4.56 7.49 16.47
C MET A 99 -3.72 8.77 16.34
N ALA A 100 -4.24 9.80 15.64
CA ALA A 100 -3.53 11.05 15.37
C ALA A 100 -3.57 12.05 16.52
N LYS A 101 -4.35 11.78 17.57
CA LYS A 101 -4.51 12.69 18.71
C LYS A 101 -3.16 13.01 19.37
N GLY A 102 -2.88 14.32 19.50
CA GLY A 102 -1.61 14.84 20.01
C GLY A 102 -0.46 14.85 18.99
N LEU A 103 -0.75 14.49 17.73
CA LEU A 103 0.22 14.49 16.63
C LEU A 103 -0.24 15.39 15.45
N GLU A 104 -1.22 16.26 15.67
CA GLU A 104 -1.87 17.08 14.64
C GLU A 104 -0.88 18.00 13.92
N ASP A 105 0.11 18.51 14.64
CA ASP A 105 1.11 19.46 14.13
C ASP A 105 2.42 18.78 13.71
N VAL A 106 2.52 17.45 13.84
CA VAL A 106 3.67 16.71 13.32
C VAL A 106 3.66 16.76 11.79
N PRO A 107 4.76 17.17 11.12
CA PRO A 107 4.79 17.30 9.66
C PRO A 107 4.59 15.98 8.94
N GLU A 108 4.18 16.03 7.66
CA GLU A 108 4.08 14.86 6.81
C GLU A 108 5.40 14.10 6.75
N GLY A 109 5.36 12.77 6.86
CA GLY A 109 6.54 11.90 6.93
C GLY A 109 7.06 11.67 8.36
N GLY A 110 6.52 12.36 9.37
CA GLY A 110 6.87 12.18 10.78
C GLY A 110 6.08 11.09 11.49
N GLU A 111 6.08 11.12 12.83
CA GLU A 111 5.52 10.07 13.70
C GLU A 111 4.04 9.78 13.42
N ARG A 112 3.20 10.81 13.18
CA ARG A 112 1.81 10.64 12.78
C ARG A 112 1.68 9.72 11.56
N CYS A 113 2.53 9.92 10.55
CA CYS A 113 2.52 9.08 9.35
C CYS A 113 2.96 7.65 9.66
N PHE A 114 3.93 7.45 10.54
CA PHE A 114 4.40 6.11 10.92
C PHE A 114 3.31 5.33 11.66
N LYS A 115 2.60 5.96 12.58
CA LYS A 115 1.43 5.36 13.25
C LYS A 115 0.29 5.07 12.26
N CYS A 116 0.07 5.95 11.27
CA CYS A 116 -0.90 5.73 10.21
C CYS A 116 -0.51 4.56 9.28
N TYR A 117 0.79 4.32 9.01
CA TYR A 117 1.21 3.13 8.28
C TYR A 117 0.90 1.87 9.09
N ARG A 118 1.24 1.87 10.39
CA ARG A 118 0.96 0.75 11.29
C ARG A 118 -0.54 0.45 11.33
N LEU A 119 -1.39 1.41 11.60
CA LEU A 119 -2.85 1.24 11.65
C LEU A 119 -3.39 0.49 10.43
N ARG A 120 -2.96 0.88 9.23
CA ARG A 120 -3.45 0.27 7.99
C ARG A 120 -2.83 -1.08 7.68
N MET A 121 -1.55 -1.24 7.97
CA MET A 121 -0.83 -2.48 7.73
C MET A 121 -1.19 -3.56 8.76
N GLU A 122 -1.53 -3.16 9.97
CA GLU A 122 -1.94 -4.06 11.05
C GLU A 122 -3.26 -4.77 10.72
N GLU A 123 -4.26 -4.02 10.24
CA GLU A 123 -5.52 -4.63 9.79
C GLU A 123 -5.27 -5.57 8.59
N ALA A 124 -4.38 -5.19 7.67
CA ALA A 124 -4.01 -6.06 6.56
C ALA A 124 -3.29 -7.34 7.02
N ALA A 125 -2.38 -7.25 7.98
CA ALA A 125 -1.66 -8.42 8.51
C ALA A 125 -2.61 -9.39 9.24
N LYS A 126 -3.51 -8.84 10.07
CA LYS A 126 -4.53 -9.61 10.79
C LYS A 126 -5.43 -10.39 9.82
N LEU A 127 -6.01 -9.71 8.84
CA LEU A 127 -6.89 -10.35 7.85
C LEU A 127 -6.14 -11.32 6.93
N ALA A 128 -4.86 -11.08 6.67
CA ALA A 128 -4.02 -12.00 5.92
C ALA A 128 -3.77 -13.31 6.70
N GLU A 129 -3.55 -13.23 8.00
CA GLU A 129 -3.43 -14.42 8.88
C GLU A 129 -4.74 -15.18 8.94
N GLU A 130 -5.86 -14.48 9.24
CA GLU A 130 -7.20 -15.08 9.31
C GLU A 130 -7.62 -15.76 7.99
N GLY A 131 -7.19 -15.18 6.85
CA GLY A 131 -7.46 -15.72 5.51
C GLY A 131 -6.46 -16.78 5.03
N GLY A 132 -5.42 -17.09 5.79
CA GLY A 132 -4.40 -18.08 5.45
C GLY A 132 -3.54 -17.68 4.24
N TYR A 133 -3.26 -16.39 4.07
CA TYR A 133 -2.39 -15.90 2.99
C TYR A 133 -0.92 -16.19 3.29
N ASP A 134 -0.15 -16.47 2.23
CA ASP A 134 1.31 -16.68 2.36
C ASP A 134 2.03 -15.39 2.74
N TYR A 135 1.59 -14.25 2.16
CA TYR A 135 2.20 -12.96 2.36
C TYR A 135 1.19 -11.84 2.52
N PHE A 136 1.62 -10.79 3.24
CA PHE A 136 0.98 -9.47 3.16
C PHE A 136 2.02 -8.39 2.83
N THR A 137 1.56 -7.28 2.23
CA THR A 137 2.37 -6.08 1.99
C THR A 137 1.49 -4.85 1.73
N THR A 138 2.11 -3.73 1.36
CA THR A 138 1.39 -2.48 1.08
C THR A 138 1.93 -1.76 -0.15
N THR A 139 1.07 -1.05 -0.86
CA THR A 139 1.48 -0.16 -1.97
C THR A 139 2.12 1.15 -1.48
N LEU A 140 2.18 1.41 -0.17
CA LEU A 140 2.70 2.66 0.38
C LEU A 140 4.14 2.96 -0.04
N SER A 141 4.99 1.92 -0.18
CA SER A 141 6.41 2.07 -0.46
C SER A 141 6.74 2.64 -1.85
N ILE A 142 5.75 2.73 -2.76
CA ILE A 142 5.95 3.33 -4.09
C ILE A 142 6.07 4.85 -4.06
N SER A 143 5.46 5.49 -3.06
CA SER A 143 5.50 6.95 -2.96
C SER A 143 6.89 7.46 -2.55
N PRO A 144 7.48 8.42 -3.26
CA PRO A 144 8.75 9.03 -2.86
C PRO A 144 8.65 9.80 -1.54
N LEU A 145 7.45 10.22 -1.14
CA LEU A 145 7.19 10.94 0.10
C LEU A 145 7.06 10.02 1.33
N LYS A 146 7.14 8.70 1.12
CA LYS A 146 7.00 7.74 2.21
C LYS A 146 8.30 7.00 2.52
N ASN A 147 8.55 6.79 3.80
CA ASN A 147 9.75 6.13 4.30
C ASN A 147 9.61 4.59 4.15
N ALA A 148 10.19 4.04 3.07
CA ALA A 148 10.15 2.60 2.80
C ALA A 148 10.83 1.78 3.90
N ALA A 149 11.89 2.28 4.53
CA ALA A 149 12.55 1.58 5.62
C ALA A 149 11.61 1.40 6.82
N LYS A 150 10.89 2.48 7.20
CA LYS A 150 9.91 2.42 8.31
C LYS A 150 8.71 1.54 7.98
N ILE A 151 8.23 1.55 6.72
CA ILE A 151 7.17 0.66 6.26
C ILE A 151 7.59 -0.81 6.41
N ASN A 152 8.80 -1.16 5.98
CA ASN A 152 9.30 -2.53 6.09
C ASN A 152 9.60 -2.95 7.53
N GLU A 153 10.09 -2.04 8.38
CA GLU A 153 10.26 -2.27 9.82
C GLU A 153 8.91 -2.64 10.46
N ILE A 154 7.87 -1.82 10.23
CA ILE A 154 6.51 -2.08 10.72
C ILE A 154 5.99 -3.42 10.17
N GLY A 155 6.20 -3.69 8.87
CA GLY A 155 5.76 -4.94 8.26
C GLY A 155 6.39 -6.17 8.90
N GLN A 156 7.67 -6.12 9.27
CA GLN A 156 8.36 -7.21 9.96
C GLN A 156 7.84 -7.42 11.39
N GLU A 157 7.65 -6.33 12.16
CA GLU A 157 7.06 -6.42 13.49
C GLU A 157 5.64 -7.05 13.44
N LEU A 158 4.82 -6.64 12.46
CA LEU A 158 3.48 -7.19 12.28
C LEU A 158 3.50 -8.65 11.82
N ALA A 159 4.47 -9.05 11.01
CA ALA A 159 4.65 -10.44 10.61
C ALA A 159 4.92 -11.36 11.81
N GLU A 160 5.69 -10.90 12.79
CA GLU A 160 5.95 -11.63 14.04
C GLU A 160 4.69 -11.71 14.92
N ILE A 161 3.89 -10.63 14.99
CA ILE A 161 2.68 -10.56 15.83
C ILE A 161 1.56 -11.45 15.27
N TYR A 162 1.33 -11.40 13.95
CA TYR A 162 0.21 -12.07 13.29
C TYR A 162 0.60 -13.36 12.57
N HIS A 163 1.84 -13.84 12.69
CA HIS A 163 2.33 -15.10 12.13
C HIS A 163 2.08 -15.27 10.62
N VAL A 164 2.08 -14.15 9.87
CA VAL A 164 2.00 -14.09 8.42
C VAL A 164 3.23 -13.41 7.83
N GLN A 165 3.77 -13.89 6.71
CA GLN A 165 5.01 -13.33 6.17
C GLN A 165 4.79 -11.94 5.57
N HIS A 166 5.64 -10.98 5.94
CA HIS A 166 5.68 -9.68 5.26
C HIS A 166 6.52 -9.77 3.98
N LEU A 167 5.95 -9.39 2.85
CA LEU A 167 6.68 -9.26 1.59
C LEU A 167 7.41 -7.90 1.56
N PRO A 168 8.75 -7.86 1.74
CA PRO A 168 9.51 -6.61 1.78
C PRO A 168 9.42 -5.88 0.44
N SER A 169 9.36 -4.54 0.46
CA SER A 169 9.19 -3.78 -0.78
C SER A 169 9.78 -2.37 -0.72
N ASP A 170 10.28 -1.91 -1.85
CA ASP A 170 10.55 -0.51 -2.14
C ASP A 170 10.16 -0.21 -3.60
N PHE A 171 8.85 -0.25 -3.86
CA PHE A 171 8.28 -0.20 -5.21
C PHE A 171 8.60 1.06 -6.02
N LYS A 172 9.19 2.10 -5.42
CA LYS A 172 9.70 3.25 -6.18
C LYS A 172 11.02 2.96 -6.89
N LYS A 173 11.73 1.88 -6.50
CA LYS A 173 12.94 1.41 -7.17
C LYS A 173 12.62 0.87 -8.57
N GLU A 174 13.67 0.58 -9.35
CA GLU A 174 13.57 0.01 -10.72
C GLU A 174 12.56 0.78 -11.60
N ASN A 175 12.55 2.12 -11.48
CA ASN A 175 11.61 3.02 -12.17
C ASN A 175 10.12 2.81 -11.82
N GLY A 176 9.78 2.07 -10.78
CA GLY A 176 8.40 1.78 -10.46
C GLY A 176 7.53 3.01 -10.22
N TYR A 177 8.06 4.05 -9.55
CA TYR A 177 7.34 5.31 -9.41
C TYR A 177 7.07 5.99 -10.77
N LYS A 178 8.07 6.00 -11.66
CA LYS A 178 7.90 6.54 -13.02
C LYS A 178 6.82 5.76 -13.77
N ARG A 179 6.89 4.42 -13.73
CA ARG A 179 5.89 3.56 -14.38
C ARG A 179 4.47 3.80 -13.83
N SER A 180 4.33 4.05 -12.51
CA SER A 180 3.02 4.39 -11.92
C SER A 180 2.44 5.72 -12.43
N ILE A 181 3.28 6.65 -12.87
CA ILE A 181 2.85 7.89 -13.51
C ILE A 181 2.36 7.59 -14.94
N GLU A 182 3.11 6.81 -15.70
CA GLU A 182 2.74 6.38 -17.05
C GLU A 182 1.39 5.64 -17.04
N LEU A 183 1.25 4.64 -16.15
CA LEU A 183 -0.01 3.90 -15.98
C LEU A 183 -1.18 4.80 -15.55
N SER A 184 -0.88 5.83 -14.74
CA SER A 184 -1.94 6.78 -14.36
C SER A 184 -2.45 7.59 -15.55
N HIS A 185 -1.62 7.87 -16.55
CA HIS A 185 -2.06 8.49 -17.80
C HIS A 185 -2.76 7.49 -18.71
N GLU A 186 -2.22 6.27 -18.81
CA GLU A 186 -2.77 5.19 -19.65
C GLU A 186 -4.20 4.83 -19.24
N TYR A 187 -4.45 4.75 -17.94
CA TYR A 187 -5.77 4.40 -17.37
C TYR A 187 -6.59 5.62 -16.94
N ASP A 188 -6.15 6.85 -17.25
CA ASP A 188 -6.80 8.11 -16.85
C ASP A 188 -7.17 8.14 -15.36
N LEU A 189 -6.19 7.83 -14.49
CA LEU A 189 -6.43 7.70 -13.05
C LEU A 189 -6.49 9.06 -12.36
N TYR A 190 -7.43 9.19 -11.43
CA TYR A 190 -7.46 10.32 -10.52
C TYR A 190 -6.21 10.36 -9.65
N ARG A 191 -5.32 11.33 -9.91
CA ARG A 191 -4.11 11.58 -9.13
C ARG A 191 -4.31 12.76 -8.20
N GLN A 192 -4.32 12.46 -6.92
CA GLN A 192 -4.36 13.48 -5.86
C GLN A 192 -2.96 13.99 -5.53
N ASN A 193 -2.87 15.25 -5.07
CA ASN A 193 -1.60 15.89 -4.68
C ASN A 193 -1.31 15.81 -3.16
N TYR A 194 -2.10 15.05 -2.40
CA TYR A 194 -1.94 14.84 -0.96
C TYR A 194 -2.28 13.39 -0.58
N CYS A 195 -1.83 12.95 0.60
CA CYS A 195 -1.98 11.54 1.02
C CYS A 195 -3.45 11.13 1.22
N GLY A 196 -4.33 12.06 1.63
CA GLY A 196 -5.75 11.82 1.89
C GLY A 196 -6.22 12.29 3.25
N CYS A 197 -5.34 12.39 4.25
CA CYS A 197 -5.72 12.88 5.56
C CYS A 197 -5.83 14.41 5.58
N VAL A 198 -6.60 14.94 6.53
CA VAL A 198 -6.82 16.38 6.72
C VAL A 198 -5.52 17.16 6.89
N TYR A 199 -4.52 16.56 7.54
CA TYR A 199 -3.24 17.20 7.80
C TYR A 199 -2.39 17.34 6.55
N SER A 200 -2.28 16.27 5.73
CA SER A 200 -1.56 16.34 4.46
C SER A 200 -2.26 17.26 3.45
N ARG A 201 -3.59 17.36 3.51
CA ARG A 201 -4.36 18.31 2.71
C ARG A 201 -4.02 19.75 3.09
N ARG A 202 -4.06 20.08 4.39
CA ARG A 202 -3.67 21.39 4.92
C ARG A 202 -2.25 21.79 4.49
N GLU A 203 -1.29 20.85 4.59
CA GLU A 203 0.09 21.08 4.15
C GLU A 203 0.20 21.30 2.63
N ALA A 204 -0.55 20.56 1.81
CA ALA A 204 -0.55 20.72 0.36
C ALA A 204 -1.17 22.06 -0.08
N GLU A 205 -2.19 22.55 0.61
CA GLU A 205 -2.84 23.85 0.40
C GLU A 205 -1.88 25.02 0.74
N ASN A 206 -1.05 24.84 1.77
CA ASN A 206 -0.06 25.84 2.19
C ASN A 206 1.23 25.88 1.32
N ARG A 207 1.43 24.89 0.43
CA ARG A 207 2.57 24.85 -0.52
C ARG A 207 2.30 25.63 -1.81
N LYS A 208 1.10 26.15 -2.00
CA LYS A 208 0.71 27.01 -3.12
C LYS A 208 1.01 28.48 -2.82
#